data_0bb108a17e9312bf382b5cb135a3bc79
#
_entry.id   0bb108a17e9312bf382b5cb135a3bc79
#
_cell.length_a   1.000
_cell.length_b   1.000
_cell.length_c   1.000
_cell.angle_alpha   90.00
_cell.angle_beta   90.00
_cell.angle_gamma   90.00
#
_symmetry.space_group_name_H-M   'P 1'
#
loop_
_entity.id
_entity.type
_entity.pdbx_description
1 polymer ?
#
loop_
_entity_poly.entity_id
_entity_poly.type
_entity_poly.pdbx_seq_one_letter_code
_entity_poly.pdbx_strand_id
1 'polypeptide(L)' 'MKKVLITGILGQDGANMAELLLEQGDIHVYGMMRRSGSPNYTNIKEFRNNKNFELVDGDLSD' A
#
# COMPACT_ATOMS: atom_id res chain seq x y z
N MET A 1 -16.97 5.61 -1.10
CA MET A 1 -15.67 5.20 -0.54
C MET A 1 -14.56 5.99 -1.22
N LYS A 2 -13.71 6.61 -0.43
CA LYS A 2 -12.57 7.34 -0.96
C LYS A 2 -11.49 6.37 -1.43
N LYS A 3 -10.77 6.77 -2.46
CA LYS A 3 -9.64 6.02 -2.98
C LYS A 3 -8.37 6.82 -2.78
N VAL A 4 -7.35 6.20 -2.24
CA VAL A 4 -6.07 6.85 -1.96
C VAL A 4 -4.97 5.99 -2.56
N LEU A 5 -4.03 6.63 -3.25
CA LEU A 5 -2.86 5.96 -3.78
C LEU A 5 -1.65 6.35 -2.94
N ILE A 6 -0.94 5.35 -2.47
CA ILE A 6 0.29 5.56 -1.69
C ILE A 6 1.46 4.97 -2.45
N THR A 7 2.42 5.81 -2.82
CA THR A 7 3.66 5.34 -3.42
C THR A 7 4.64 4.94 -2.31
N GLY A 8 5.56 4.05 -2.63
CA GLY A 8 6.51 3.59 -1.62
C GLY A 8 5.88 2.80 -0.50
N ILE A 9 4.85 2.03 -0.84
CA ILE A 9 4.04 1.31 0.15
C ILE A 9 4.84 0.31 0.98
N LEU A 10 5.93 -0.23 0.43
CA LEU A 10 6.73 -1.20 1.15
C LEU A 10 7.64 -0.58 2.19
N GLY A 11 7.81 0.75 2.16
CA GLY A 11 8.56 1.46 3.18
C GLY A 11 7.75 1.64 4.45
N GLN A 12 8.43 1.97 5.53
CA GLN A 12 7.78 2.12 6.82
C GLN A 12 6.74 3.25 6.84
N ASP A 13 7.09 4.40 6.25
CA ASP A 13 6.19 5.55 6.25
C ASP A 13 4.92 5.27 5.43
N GLY A 14 5.09 4.66 4.25
CA GLY A 14 3.96 4.32 3.41
C GLY A 14 3.04 3.31 4.08
N ALA A 15 3.63 2.29 4.70
CA ALA A 15 2.85 1.26 5.38
C ALA A 15 2.08 1.84 6.57
N ASN A 16 2.70 2.74 7.35
CA ASN A 16 2.02 3.37 8.47
C ASN A 16 0.84 4.22 8.02
N MET A 17 1.01 4.96 6.93
CA MET A 17 -0.06 5.76 6.37
C MET A 17 -1.22 4.88 5.92
N ALA A 18 -0.92 3.78 5.23
CA ALA A 18 -1.96 2.85 4.77
C ALA A 18 -2.75 2.28 5.94
N GLU A 19 -2.04 1.87 6.98
CA GLU A 19 -2.70 1.30 8.16
C GLU A 19 -3.66 2.29 8.81
N LEU A 20 -3.25 3.55 8.94
CA LEU A 20 -4.10 4.58 9.51
C LEU A 20 -5.34 4.81 8.65
N LEU A 21 -5.18 4.83 7.33
CA LEU A 21 -6.31 5.04 6.44
C LEU A 21 -7.28 3.86 6.46
N LEU A 22 -6.74 2.64 6.52
CA LEU A 22 -7.58 1.45 6.55
C LEU A 22 -8.40 1.34 7.84
N GLU A 23 -7.89 1.88 8.93
CA GLU A 23 -8.62 1.88 10.19
C GLU A 23 -9.91 2.69 10.12
N GLN A 24 -9.99 3.64 9.21
CA GLN A 24 -11.20 4.46 9.08
C GLN A 24 -12.36 3.72 8.46
N GLY A 25 -12.08 2.69 7.70
CA GLY A 25 -13.13 1.79 7.20
C GLY A 25 -13.86 2.24 5.95
N ASP A 26 -13.69 3.49 5.53
CA ASP A 26 -14.37 4.02 4.36
C ASP A 26 -13.41 4.49 3.27
N ILE A 27 -12.17 4.01 3.33
CA ILE A 27 -11.14 4.39 2.37
C ILE A 27 -10.58 3.13 1.74
N HIS A 28 -10.52 3.10 0.41
CA HIS A 28 -9.84 2.05 -0.31
C HIS A 28 -8.42 2.51 -0.64
N VAL A 29 -7.43 1.78 -0.21
CA VAL A 29 -6.03 2.15 -0.35
C VAL A 29 -5.38 1.33 -1.44
N TYR A 30 -4.79 2.02 -2.41
CA TYR A 30 -3.95 1.40 -3.42
C TYR A 30 -2.50 1.66 -3.06
N GLY A 31 -1.77 0.62 -2.72
CA GLY A 31 -0.36 0.74 -2.41
C GLY A 31 0.49 0.43 -3.62
N MET A 32 1.22 1.43 -4.11
CA MET A 32 2.07 1.24 -5.29
C MET A 32 3.47 0.83 -4.84
N MET A 33 3.94 -0.25 -5.40
CA MET A 33 5.30 -0.71 -5.17
C MET A 33 6.09 -0.65 -6.47
N ARG A 34 7.37 -0.33 -6.34
CA ARG A 34 8.28 -0.42 -7.46
C ARG A 34 8.78 -1.85 -7.54
N ARG A 35 8.67 -2.44 -8.72
CA ARG A 35 9.17 -3.79 -8.91
C ARG A 35 10.70 -3.79 -8.85
N SER A 36 11.26 -4.47 -7.88
CA SER A 36 12.68 -4.69 -7.79
C SER A 36 12.91 -6.18 -7.61
N GLY A 37 14.16 -6.60 -7.64
CA GLY A 37 14.47 -8.01 -7.62
C GLY A 37 13.92 -8.78 -6.43
N SER A 38 13.84 -8.15 -5.27
CA SER A 38 13.43 -8.84 -4.06
C SER A 38 12.61 -7.91 -3.18
N PRO A 39 11.32 -7.71 -3.50
CA PRO A 39 10.48 -6.85 -2.67
C PRO A 39 10.30 -7.42 -1.27
N ASN A 40 10.32 -6.55 -0.28
CA ASN A 40 10.12 -6.93 1.10
C ASN A 40 8.73 -6.50 1.56
N TYR A 41 7.87 -7.47 1.84
CA TYR A 41 6.48 -7.21 2.23
C TYR A 41 6.26 -7.15 3.72
N THR A 42 7.32 -7.12 4.52
CA THR A 42 7.21 -7.20 5.97
C THR A 42 6.33 -6.09 6.55
N ASN A 43 6.49 -4.87 6.04
CA ASN A 43 5.77 -3.74 6.62
C ASN A 43 4.28 -3.71 6.29
N ILE A 44 3.84 -4.47 5.31
CA ILE A 44 2.42 -4.50 4.93
C ILE A 44 1.72 -5.80 5.29
N LYS A 45 2.42 -6.75 5.90
CA LYS A 45 1.88 -8.09 6.06
C LYS A 45 0.60 -8.13 6.90
N GLU A 46 0.43 -7.20 7.83
CA GLU A 46 -0.74 -7.20 8.70
C GLU A 46 -2.02 -6.78 7.99
N PHE A 47 -1.89 -5.97 6.93
CA PHE A 47 -3.07 -5.50 6.21
C PHE A 47 -3.10 -5.90 4.75
N ARG A 48 -2.14 -6.68 4.29
CA ARG A 48 -2.04 -7.05 2.88
C ARG A 48 -3.31 -7.71 2.35
N ASN A 49 -3.99 -8.47 3.18
CA ASN A 49 -5.20 -9.17 2.80
C ASN A 49 -6.48 -8.42 3.16
N ASN A 50 -6.35 -7.18 3.60
CA ASN A 50 -7.52 -6.36 3.91
C ASN A 50 -8.31 -6.10 2.62
N LYS A 51 -9.63 -6.25 2.69
CA LYS A 51 -10.49 -6.07 1.50
C LYS A 51 -10.43 -4.66 0.93
N ASN A 52 -10.02 -3.69 1.72
CA ASN A 52 -9.91 -2.29 1.29
C ASN A 52 -8.49 -1.91 0.89
N PHE A 53 -7.59 -2.87 0.79
CA PHE A 53 -6.22 -2.62 0.38
C PHE A 53 -5.91 -3.41 -0.88
N GLU A 54 -5.30 -2.74 -1.84
CA GLU A 54 -4.86 -3.38 -3.07
C GLU A 54 -3.42 -2.99 -3.36
N LEU A 55 -2.57 -3.99 -3.56
CA LEU A 55 -1.17 -3.77 -3.90
C LEU A 55 -1.07 -3.68 -5.41
N VAL A 56 -0.52 -2.59 -5.91
CA VAL A 56 -0.35 -2.39 -7.34
C VAL A 56 1.12 -2.24 -7.68
N ASP A 57 1.48 -2.77 -8.84
CA ASP A 57 2.82 -2.72 -9.37
C ASP A 57 2.92 -1.53 -10.29
N GLY A 58 3.89 -0.66 -10.06
CA GLY A 58 3.99 0.53 -10.86
C GLY A 58 5.42 0.99 -11.05
N ASP A 59 5.66 1.61 -12.20
CA ASP A 59 6.95 2.20 -12.52
C ASP A 59 6.71 3.65 -12.90
N LEU A 60 7.18 4.54 -12.05
CA LEU A 60 6.97 5.98 -12.25
C LEU A 60 7.83 6.55 -13.39
N SER A 61 8.75 5.76 -13.91
CA SER A 61 9.61 6.23 -15.00
C SER A 61 8.95 6.12 -16.37
N ASP A 62 7.79 5.54 -16.44
CA ASP A 62 7.05 5.42 -17.71
C ASP A 62 6.29 6.68 -18.06
#